data_47e8a1c2efa93404ce1a0951bad95acc
#
_entry.id   47e8a1c2efa93404ce1a0951bad95acc
#
_cell.length_a   1.000
_cell.length_b   1.000
_cell.length_c   1.000
_cell.angle_alpha   90.00
_cell.angle_beta   90.00
_cell.angle_gamma   90.00
#
_symmetry.space_group_name_H-M   'P 1'
#
loop_
_entity.id
_entity.type
_entity.pdbx_description
1 polymer ?
#
loop_
_entity_poly.entity_id
_entity_poly.type
_entity_poly.pdbx_seq_one_letter_code
_entity_poly.pdbx_strand_id
1 'polypeptide(L)'
;MKTFRMLSTLFAAALTLSAAAQDKVETTVSADIVSRYIWRGYDCGHASFQPTLGIGYKGLSLKAWGSTGITDSKDTRELDLTLAYEVGGFNIGITDFWFDTGGEKYFSYAAHSTLHTFEANIGYDFGFMSLQWYTNFAGHDGYTKEGGDKRAYSSYAELGVPFKFAGCSWDAALGVVPYGTTYYSKADGFAVTNVSLKASKEFAVTDKFSPAVFASVTANPCLQTAYLVCGITLQP
;
A
#
# COMPACT_ATOMS: atom_id res chain seq x y z
N MET A 1 18.03 24.82 -2.24
CA MET A 1 16.74 24.43 -1.64
C MET A 1 16.60 22.94 -1.87
N LYS A 2 16.77 22.14 -0.82
CA LYS A 2 16.72 20.67 -0.91
C LYS A 2 15.25 20.23 -0.98
N THR A 3 14.87 19.60 -2.07
CA THR A 3 13.54 19.02 -2.28
C THR A 3 13.36 17.85 -1.34
N PHE A 4 12.37 17.95 -0.50
CA PHE A 4 12.00 17.00 0.53
C PHE A 4 11.26 15.81 -0.09
N ARG A 5 11.82 14.61 0.02
CA ARG A 5 11.15 13.38 -0.38
C ARG A 5 10.35 12.86 0.81
N MET A 6 9.04 12.80 0.66
CA MET A 6 8.16 12.14 1.62
C MET A 6 8.06 10.66 1.27
N LEU A 7 8.29 9.82 2.27
CA LEU A 7 8.04 8.39 2.20
C LEU A 7 6.83 8.08 3.05
N SER A 8 5.76 7.66 2.43
CA SER A 8 4.67 6.97 3.10
C SER A 8 4.67 5.53 2.63
N THR A 9 4.93 4.63 3.53
CA THR A 9 4.90 3.20 3.31
C THR A 9 3.48 2.70 3.30
N LEU A 10 3.17 1.87 2.34
CA LEU A 10 1.95 1.14 2.02
C LEU A 10 0.91 1.88 1.20
N PHE A 11 0.91 3.18 1.20
CA PHE A 11 0.11 3.96 0.28
C PHE A 11 0.82 5.24 -0.03
N ALA A 12 1.11 5.43 -1.18
CA ALA A 12 1.57 6.61 -1.79
C ALA A 12 3.00 6.48 -2.22
N ALA A 13 3.08 6.33 -3.38
CA ALA A 13 3.88 7.25 -4.13
C ALA A 13 3.54 8.68 -3.72
N ALA A 14 4.11 9.19 -2.64
CA ALA A 14 4.14 10.63 -2.42
C ALA A 14 5.15 11.18 -3.42
N LEU A 15 4.66 11.47 -4.61
CA LEU A 15 5.42 12.19 -5.61
C LEU A 15 5.09 13.66 -5.48
N THR A 16 5.97 14.40 -4.83
CA THR A 16 6.04 15.83 -5.06
C THR A 16 6.57 16.06 -6.47
N LEU A 17 5.71 16.02 -7.46
CA LEU A 17 6.02 16.47 -8.79
C LEU A 17 5.95 17.99 -8.82
N SER A 18 7.12 18.63 -8.68
CA SER A 18 7.31 19.89 -9.38
C SER A 18 7.11 19.60 -10.86
N ALA A 19 6.22 20.33 -11.52
CA ALA A 19 5.97 20.26 -12.96
C ALA A 19 7.14 20.83 -13.78
N ALA A 20 8.36 20.38 -13.50
CA ALA A 20 9.52 20.58 -14.35
C ALA A 20 9.85 19.20 -14.93
N ALA A 21 9.65 19.06 -16.25
CA ALA A 21 9.94 17.85 -17.00
C ALA A 21 11.27 17.25 -16.57
N GLN A 22 11.20 16.17 -15.79
CA GLN A 22 12.39 15.45 -15.37
C GLN A 22 12.71 14.45 -16.48
N ASP A 23 13.61 14.83 -17.36
CA ASP A 23 14.11 13.97 -18.45
C ASP A 23 15.04 12.85 -17.93
N LYS A 24 14.91 12.48 -16.65
CA LYS A 24 15.73 11.44 -16.01
C LYS A 24 14.88 10.26 -15.59
N VAL A 25 15.42 9.08 -15.81
CA VAL A 25 14.89 7.86 -15.24
C VAL A 25 15.07 7.91 -13.73
N GLU A 26 14.01 7.66 -12.99
CA GLU A 26 13.99 7.54 -11.53
C GLU A 26 14.06 6.06 -11.16
N THR A 27 14.79 5.74 -10.11
CA THR A 27 14.86 4.38 -9.56
C THR A 27 14.48 4.39 -8.10
N THR A 28 13.74 3.38 -7.68
CA THR A 28 13.39 3.13 -6.27
C THR A 28 14.04 1.83 -5.84
N VAL A 29 14.81 1.89 -4.75
CA VAL A 29 15.33 0.70 -4.07
C VAL A 29 15.15 0.96 -2.58
N SER A 30 14.31 0.17 -1.92
CA SER A 30 14.09 0.28 -0.47
C SER A 30 13.67 -1.06 0.10
N ALA A 31 13.73 -1.17 1.42
CA ALA A 31 13.13 -2.30 2.11
C ALA A 31 12.61 -1.83 3.47
N ASP A 32 11.41 -2.29 3.83
CA ASP A 32 10.86 -2.13 5.18
C ASP A 32 11.08 -3.41 5.99
N ILE A 33 11.43 -3.24 7.27
CA ILE A 33 11.35 -4.29 8.27
C ILE A 33 10.28 -3.83 9.25
N VAL A 34 9.21 -4.61 9.36
CA VAL A 34 8.04 -4.24 10.18
C VAL A 34 7.77 -5.28 11.25
N SER A 35 7.29 -4.84 12.40
CA SER A 35 6.91 -5.74 13.50
C SER A 35 5.64 -6.53 13.21
N ARG A 36 4.81 -6.03 12.29
CA ARG A 36 3.56 -6.67 11.82
C ARG A 36 3.18 -6.08 10.46
N TYR A 37 2.69 -6.90 9.55
CA TYR A 37 2.16 -6.46 8.27
C TYR A 37 0.67 -6.13 8.40
N ILE A 38 0.34 -4.84 8.41
CA ILE A 38 -1.05 -4.35 8.41
C ILE A 38 -1.33 -3.61 7.10
N TRP A 39 -2.36 -4.04 6.38
CA TRP A 39 -2.78 -3.46 5.11
C TRP A 39 -4.27 -3.07 5.14
N ARG A 40 -4.60 -1.81 4.91
CA ARG A 40 -5.97 -1.25 4.93
C ARG A 40 -6.76 -1.60 6.19
N GLY A 41 -6.06 -1.69 7.35
CA GLY A 41 -6.65 -2.10 8.62
C GLY A 41 -6.71 -3.61 8.86
N TYR A 42 -6.23 -4.41 7.91
CA TYR A 42 -6.15 -5.87 8.03
C TYR A 42 -4.79 -6.34 8.49
N ASP A 43 -4.80 -7.38 9.31
CA ASP A 43 -3.62 -8.12 9.70
C ASP A 43 -3.28 -9.14 8.62
N CYS A 44 -2.22 -8.88 7.86
CA CYS A 44 -1.74 -9.73 6.78
C CYS A 44 -0.57 -10.63 7.21
N GLY A 45 -0.03 -10.46 8.43
CA GLY A 45 1.05 -11.30 8.93
C GLY A 45 1.85 -10.68 10.07
N HIS A 46 2.78 -11.45 10.57
CA HIS A 46 3.69 -11.08 11.66
C HIS A 46 4.83 -10.18 11.16
N ALA A 47 5.96 -10.20 11.90
CA ALA A 47 7.14 -9.43 11.49
C ALA A 47 7.61 -9.86 10.11
N SER A 48 7.81 -8.89 9.20
CA SER A 48 8.13 -9.17 7.81
C SER A 48 9.19 -8.23 7.24
N PHE A 49 9.86 -8.73 6.20
CA PHE A 49 10.77 -7.99 5.33
C PHE A 49 10.06 -7.68 4.01
N GLN A 50 10.05 -6.40 3.64
CA GLN A 50 9.22 -5.88 2.55
C GLN A 50 10.06 -5.05 1.57
N PRO A 51 10.74 -5.69 0.59
CA PRO A 51 11.55 -5.00 -0.40
C PRO A 51 10.70 -4.31 -1.46
N THR A 52 11.20 -3.20 -1.98
CA THR A 52 10.64 -2.45 -3.11
C THR A 52 11.72 -2.18 -4.16
N LEU A 53 11.40 -2.46 -5.40
CA LEU A 53 12.17 -2.07 -6.57
C LEU A 53 11.26 -1.30 -7.54
N GLY A 54 11.75 -0.22 -8.12
CA GLY A 54 10.95 0.57 -9.04
C GLY A 54 11.78 1.33 -10.06
N ILE A 55 11.15 1.62 -11.19
CA ILE A 55 11.67 2.48 -12.23
C ILE A 55 10.56 3.43 -12.68
N GLY A 56 10.89 4.70 -12.91
CA GLY A 56 9.95 5.70 -13.35
C GLY A 56 10.54 6.60 -14.45
N TYR A 57 9.67 7.11 -15.33
CA TYR A 57 10.03 8.08 -16.35
C TYR A 57 8.80 8.91 -16.74
N LYS A 58 8.89 10.22 -16.61
CA LYS A 58 7.84 11.18 -17.00
C LYS A 58 6.45 10.85 -16.45
N GLY A 59 6.39 10.48 -15.16
CA GLY A 59 5.15 10.13 -14.48
C GLY A 59 4.72 8.68 -14.63
N LEU A 60 5.20 7.93 -15.63
CA LEU A 60 4.98 6.50 -15.74
C LEU A 60 5.95 5.76 -14.81
N SER A 61 5.45 4.80 -14.04
CA SER A 61 6.28 3.98 -13.16
C SER A 61 5.88 2.52 -13.20
N LEU A 62 6.88 1.65 -13.04
CA LEU A 62 6.72 0.23 -12.77
C LEU A 62 7.40 -0.09 -11.45
N LYS A 63 6.69 -0.72 -10.54
CA LYS A 63 7.15 -1.08 -9.20
C LYS A 63 6.89 -2.55 -8.91
N ALA A 64 7.87 -3.22 -8.33
CA ALA A 64 7.73 -4.51 -7.68
C ALA A 64 7.88 -4.31 -6.17
N TRP A 65 6.92 -4.80 -5.41
CA TRP A 65 6.95 -4.86 -3.96
C TRP A 65 6.73 -6.29 -3.52
N GLY A 66 7.28 -6.68 -2.40
CA GLY A 66 7.02 -8.01 -1.86
C GLY A 66 7.00 -8.01 -0.34
N SER A 67 6.49 -9.10 0.24
CA SER A 67 6.51 -9.34 1.68
C SER A 67 6.85 -10.80 1.97
N THR A 68 7.71 -11.01 2.97
CA THR A 68 8.00 -12.35 3.49
C THR A 68 8.12 -12.29 5.02
N GLY A 69 7.47 -13.22 5.70
CA GLY A 69 7.54 -13.36 7.16
C GLY A 69 8.96 -13.67 7.62
N ILE A 70 9.39 -13.02 8.72
CA ILE A 70 10.69 -13.26 9.35
C ILE A 70 10.55 -14.27 10.50
N THR A 71 9.47 -14.16 11.26
CA THR A 71 9.26 -14.91 12.52
C THR A 71 8.39 -16.14 12.35
N ASP A 72 7.55 -16.17 11.32
CA ASP A 72 6.72 -17.32 11.00
C ASP A 72 6.87 -17.69 9.51
N SER A 73 7.38 -18.90 9.25
CA SER A 73 7.55 -19.42 7.89
C SER A 73 6.22 -19.77 7.21
N LYS A 74 5.10 -19.72 7.94
CA LYS A 74 3.74 -19.94 7.43
C LYS A 74 3.04 -18.63 7.06
N ASP A 75 3.65 -17.48 7.37
CA ASP A 75 3.12 -16.19 6.92
C ASP A 75 3.05 -16.17 5.39
N THR A 76 2.00 -15.53 4.89
CA THR A 76 1.80 -15.33 3.46
C THR A 76 3.01 -14.60 2.86
N ARG A 77 3.53 -15.13 1.75
CA ARG A 77 4.48 -14.42 0.90
C ARG A 77 3.71 -13.71 -0.18
N GLU A 78 4.11 -12.50 -0.49
CA GLU A 78 3.41 -11.64 -1.42
C GLU A 78 4.38 -11.02 -2.42
N LEU A 79 3.95 -10.90 -3.66
CA LEU A 79 4.64 -10.17 -4.71
C LEU A 79 3.62 -9.35 -5.51
N ASP A 80 3.80 -8.04 -5.49
CA ASP A 80 2.94 -7.09 -6.19
C ASP A 80 3.70 -6.43 -7.32
N LEU A 81 3.07 -6.34 -8.49
CA LEU A 81 3.57 -5.58 -9.62
C LEU A 81 2.59 -4.43 -9.91
N THR A 82 3.07 -3.20 -9.79
CA THR A 82 2.25 -2.00 -10.02
C THR A 82 2.76 -1.23 -11.24
N LEU A 83 1.88 -0.96 -12.18
CA LEU A 83 2.07 0.02 -13.25
C LEU A 83 1.21 1.23 -12.93
N ALA A 84 1.82 2.43 -12.84
CA ALA A 84 1.10 3.64 -12.50
C ALA A 84 1.53 4.82 -13.36
N TYR A 85 0.64 5.79 -13.49
CA TYR A 85 0.91 7.08 -14.13
C TYR A 85 0.43 8.22 -13.23
N GLU A 86 1.28 9.23 -13.08
CA GLU A 86 1.02 10.39 -12.23
C GLU A 86 1.34 11.69 -12.95
N VAL A 87 0.44 12.66 -12.83
CA VAL A 87 0.62 13.99 -13.40
C VAL A 87 -0.21 15.03 -12.64
N GLY A 88 0.43 16.11 -12.17
CA GLY A 88 -0.26 17.26 -11.58
C GLY A 88 -1.15 16.92 -10.38
N GLY A 89 -0.72 15.94 -9.54
CA GLY A 89 -1.48 15.43 -8.40
C GLY A 89 -2.46 14.30 -8.76
N PHE A 90 -2.88 14.15 -10.02
CA PHE A 90 -3.68 13.03 -10.49
C PHE A 90 -2.83 11.76 -10.59
N ASN A 91 -3.37 10.64 -10.15
CA ASN A 91 -2.74 9.34 -10.29
C ASN A 91 -3.76 8.28 -10.73
N ILE A 92 -3.28 7.32 -11.52
CA ILE A 92 -4.02 6.13 -11.94
C ILE A 92 -3.04 4.96 -12.00
N GLY A 93 -3.49 3.76 -11.67
CA GLY A 93 -2.61 2.58 -11.73
C GLY A 93 -3.37 1.28 -11.77
N ILE A 94 -2.61 0.22 -11.99
CA ILE A 94 -3.06 -1.16 -11.91
C ILE A 94 -2.01 -1.92 -11.10
N THR A 95 -2.46 -2.72 -10.14
CA THR A 95 -1.60 -3.62 -9.34
C THR A 95 -2.05 -5.06 -9.54
N ASP A 96 -1.09 -5.93 -9.81
CA ASP A 96 -1.22 -7.38 -9.76
C ASP A 96 -0.71 -7.85 -8.41
N PHE A 97 -1.60 -8.26 -7.52
CA PHE A 97 -1.28 -8.88 -6.23
C PHE A 97 -1.18 -10.38 -6.41
N TRP A 98 -0.09 -10.98 -5.95
CA TRP A 98 0.06 -12.43 -5.92
C TRP A 98 0.43 -12.90 -4.52
N PHE A 99 -0.40 -13.79 -3.95
CA PHE A 99 -0.23 -14.35 -2.63
C PHE A 99 0.19 -15.82 -2.74
N ASP A 100 1.41 -16.15 -2.25
CA ASP A 100 1.89 -17.52 -2.14
C ASP A 100 1.60 -18.06 -0.73
N THR A 101 0.52 -18.83 -0.63
CA THR A 101 0.09 -19.47 0.63
C THR A 101 0.65 -20.89 0.79
N GLY A 102 1.49 -21.36 -0.15
CA GLY A 102 2.19 -22.62 -0.02
C GLY A 102 2.13 -23.56 -1.23
N GLY A 103 2.68 -23.12 -2.35
CA GLY A 103 2.90 -23.93 -3.54
C GLY A 103 2.12 -23.52 -4.78
N GLU A 104 1.52 -22.38 -4.74
CA GLU A 104 0.86 -21.77 -5.88
C GLU A 104 1.89 -21.35 -6.93
N LYS A 105 1.51 -21.54 -8.20
CA LYS A 105 2.39 -21.18 -9.32
C LYS A 105 2.13 -19.73 -9.72
N TYR A 106 3.17 -18.91 -9.67
CA TYR A 106 3.08 -17.50 -10.10
C TYR A 106 2.47 -17.32 -11.50
N PHE A 107 2.89 -18.09 -12.50
CA PHE A 107 2.38 -17.98 -13.88
C PHE A 107 1.04 -18.69 -14.13
N SER A 108 0.18 -18.78 -13.12
CA SER A 108 -1.16 -19.37 -13.23
C SER A 108 -2.21 -18.28 -13.35
N TYR A 109 -2.52 -17.86 -14.59
CA TYR A 109 -3.48 -16.79 -14.89
C TYR A 109 -4.83 -17.30 -15.42
N ALA A 110 -5.14 -18.57 -15.24
CA ALA A 110 -6.41 -19.14 -15.72
C ALA A 110 -7.60 -18.49 -15.00
N ALA A 111 -8.59 -18.05 -15.77
CA ALA A 111 -9.81 -17.44 -15.22
C ALA A 111 -10.47 -18.37 -14.18
N HIS A 112 -10.94 -17.81 -13.08
CA HIS A 112 -11.61 -18.46 -11.94
C HIS A 112 -10.74 -19.38 -11.07
N SER A 113 -9.44 -19.58 -11.40
CA SER A 113 -8.53 -20.40 -10.59
C SER A 113 -7.20 -19.73 -10.28
N THR A 114 -6.96 -18.54 -10.81
CA THR A 114 -5.79 -17.74 -10.47
C THR A 114 -5.87 -17.23 -9.03
N LEU A 115 -4.73 -17.16 -8.35
CA LEU A 115 -4.58 -16.47 -7.06
C LEU A 115 -4.11 -15.01 -7.21
N HIS A 116 -3.91 -14.56 -8.46
CA HIS A 116 -3.68 -13.14 -8.72
C HIS A 116 -4.94 -12.33 -8.52
N THR A 117 -4.82 -11.17 -7.88
CA THR A 117 -5.87 -10.17 -7.79
C THR A 117 -5.42 -8.92 -8.53
N PHE A 118 -6.21 -8.47 -9.49
CA PHE A 118 -5.92 -7.26 -10.25
C PHE A 118 -6.78 -6.10 -9.73
N GLU A 119 -6.11 -5.09 -9.17
CA GLU A 119 -6.75 -3.88 -8.66
C GLU A 119 -6.41 -2.68 -9.54
N ALA A 120 -7.41 -1.89 -9.90
CA ALA A 120 -7.24 -0.57 -10.49
C ALA A 120 -7.38 0.50 -9.41
N ASN A 121 -6.59 1.56 -9.50
CA ASN A 121 -6.73 2.73 -8.66
C ASN A 121 -6.82 4.02 -9.46
N ILE A 122 -7.49 5.00 -8.87
CA ILE A 122 -7.53 6.39 -9.31
C ILE A 122 -7.51 7.29 -8.09
N GLY A 123 -6.80 8.41 -8.16
CA GLY A 123 -6.73 9.32 -7.04
C GLY A 123 -6.23 10.71 -7.39
N TYR A 124 -6.29 11.58 -6.39
CA TYR A 124 -5.77 12.93 -6.49
C TYR A 124 -5.10 13.36 -5.19
N ASP A 125 -3.89 13.91 -5.31
CA ASP A 125 -3.15 14.55 -4.22
C ASP A 125 -3.27 16.06 -4.32
N PHE A 126 -3.92 16.68 -3.32
CA PHE A 126 -4.11 18.12 -3.19
C PHE A 126 -2.91 18.80 -2.49
N GLY A 127 -1.87 18.04 -2.10
CA GLY A 127 -0.71 18.50 -1.35
C GLY A 127 -0.91 18.54 0.18
N PHE A 128 -2.10 18.90 0.66
CA PHE A 128 -2.45 18.87 2.09
C PHE A 128 -3.33 17.67 2.48
N MET A 129 -3.92 17.00 1.49
CA MET A 129 -4.68 15.75 1.64
C MET A 129 -4.65 14.99 0.31
N SER A 130 -4.96 13.70 0.37
CA SER A 130 -5.14 12.86 -0.80
C SER A 130 -6.45 12.10 -0.73
N LEU A 131 -7.05 11.84 -1.89
CA LEU A 131 -8.20 10.96 -2.05
C LEU A 131 -7.82 9.85 -3.02
N GLN A 132 -8.09 8.60 -2.63
CA GLN A 132 -7.78 7.43 -3.43
C GLN A 132 -9.00 6.51 -3.50
N TRP A 133 -9.21 5.90 -4.65
CA TRP A 133 -10.21 4.85 -4.88
C TRP A 133 -9.53 3.65 -5.52
N TYR A 134 -9.87 2.47 -5.06
CA TYR A 134 -9.33 1.18 -5.50
C TYR A 134 -10.48 0.24 -5.80
N THR A 135 -10.33 -0.60 -6.83
CA THR A 135 -11.33 -1.60 -7.18
C THR A 135 -10.66 -2.84 -7.77
N ASN A 136 -10.95 -4.01 -7.23
CA ASN A 136 -10.56 -5.28 -7.81
C ASN A 136 -11.41 -5.55 -9.04
N PHE A 137 -10.80 -5.60 -10.22
CA PHE A 137 -11.54 -5.77 -11.48
C PHE A 137 -11.37 -7.16 -12.11
N ALA A 138 -10.34 -7.91 -11.73
CA ALA A 138 -10.06 -9.25 -12.25
C ALA A 138 -9.35 -10.15 -11.23
N GLY A 139 -9.21 -11.44 -11.54
CA GLY A 139 -8.49 -12.40 -10.70
C GLY A 139 -9.29 -12.86 -9.49
N HIS A 140 -8.59 -13.12 -8.39
CA HIS A 140 -9.13 -13.62 -7.13
C HIS A 140 -9.69 -12.45 -6.31
N ASP A 141 -10.96 -12.15 -6.48
CA ASP A 141 -11.68 -11.13 -5.73
C ASP A 141 -12.65 -11.78 -4.72
N GLY A 142 -13.18 -10.97 -3.82
CA GLY A 142 -14.24 -11.37 -2.90
C GLY A 142 -15.61 -11.47 -3.58
N TYR A 143 -16.58 -11.92 -2.78
CA TYR A 143 -17.99 -12.01 -3.17
C TYR A 143 -18.79 -10.89 -2.50
N THR A 144 -19.96 -10.58 -3.06
CA THR A 144 -20.88 -9.57 -2.48
C THR A 144 -21.47 -10.00 -1.13
N LYS A 145 -21.46 -11.30 -0.85
CA LYS A 145 -21.84 -11.89 0.43
C LYS A 145 -21.14 -13.23 0.63
N GLU A 146 -21.00 -13.64 1.86
CA GLU A 146 -20.45 -14.97 2.21
C GLU A 146 -21.29 -16.09 1.59
N GLY A 147 -20.62 -17.08 0.97
CA GLY A 147 -21.27 -18.18 0.24
C GLY A 147 -21.92 -17.79 -1.08
N GLY A 148 -21.75 -16.55 -1.53
CA GLY A 148 -22.24 -16.08 -2.83
C GLY A 148 -21.31 -16.46 -3.98
N ASP A 149 -21.81 -16.35 -5.21
CA ASP A 149 -21.10 -16.62 -6.46
C ASP A 149 -20.82 -15.35 -7.28
N LYS A 150 -21.37 -14.20 -6.86
CA LYS A 150 -21.19 -12.93 -7.55
C LYS A 150 -19.93 -12.23 -7.08
N ARG A 151 -19.02 -11.96 -8.02
CA ARG A 151 -17.85 -11.11 -7.78
C ARG A 151 -18.28 -9.77 -7.18
N ALA A 152 -17.57 -9.34 -6.13
CA ALA A 152 -17.90 -8.11 -5.45
C ALA A 152 -17.38 -6.86 -6.19
N TYR A 153 -16.35 -6.98 -7.03
CA TYR A 153 -15.54 -5.84 -7.48
C TYR A 153 -15.09 -5.03 -6.27
N SER A 154 -14.52 -5.74 -5.31
CA SER A 154 -14.20 -5.21 -3.97
C SER A 154 -13.49 -3.89 -4.07
N SER A 155 -14.09 -2.86 -3.46
CA SER A 155 -13.60 -1.50 -3.55
C SER A 155 -13.24 -0.93 -2.18
N TYR A 156 -12.26 -0.04 -2.19
CA TYR A 156 -11.77 0.65 -1.01
C TYR A 156 -11.50 2.10 -1.36
N ALA A 157 -11.88 3.02 -0.48
CA ALA A 157 -11.56 4.44 -0.63
C ALA A 157 -10.78 4.92 0.59
N GLU A 158 -9.82 5.81 0.38
CA GLU A 158 -8.99 6.35 1.45
C GLU A 158 -8.81 7.86 1.32
N LEU A 159 -8.94 8.54 2.45
CA LEU A 159 -8.51 9.91 2.69
C LEU A 159 -7.19 9.86 3.45
N GLY A 160 -6.14 10.47 2.90
CA GLY A 160 -4.83 10.66 3.54
C GLY A 160 -4.58 12.11 3.88
N VAL A 161 -3.97 12.38 5.05
CA VAL A 161 -3.59 13.73 5.48
C VAL A 161 -2.16 13.70 6.03
N PRO A 162 -1.17 14.17 5.23
CA PRO A 162 0.20 14.30 5.69
C PRO A 162 0.39 15.62 6.46
N PHE A 163 1.17 15.59 7.53
CA PHE A 163 1.56 16.79 8.27
C PHE A 163 2.91 16.62 8.96
N LYS A 164 3.44 17.72 9.49
CA LYS A 164 4.69 17.70 10.28
C LYS A 164 4.42 18.20 11.68
N PHE A 165 4.87 17.45 12.67
CA PHE A 165 4.76 17.83 14.07
C PHE A 165 5.92 17.26 14.89
N ALA A 166 6.46 18.04 15.82
CA ALA A 166 7.52 17.66 16.77
C ALA A 166 8.76 17.03 16.09
N GLY A 167 9.15 17.52 14.92
CA GLY A 167 10.33 17.03 14.19
C GLY A 167 10.16 15.67 13.50
N CYS A 168 8.93 15.18 13.42
CA CYS A 168 8.54 13.97 12.68
C CYS A 168 7.61 14.32 11.51
N SER A 169 7.58 13.46 10.52
CA SER A 169 6.53 13.42 9.50
C SER A 169 5.41 12.52 10.00
N TRP A 170 4.18 12.96 9.82
CA TRP A 170 2.98 12.25 10.24
C TRP A 170 2.05 12.04 9.06
N ASP A 171 1.41 10.87 9.03
CA ASP A 171 0.41 10.51 8.04
C ASP A 171 -0.82 9.97 8.79
N ALA A 172 -1.95 10.67 8.67
CA ALA A 172 -3.23 10.19 9.13
C ALA A 172 -4.02 9.64 7.96
N ALA A 173 -4.70 8.51 8.13
CA ALA A 173 -5.56 7.95 7.09
C ALA A 173 -6.90 7.49 7.64
N LEU A 174 -7.94 7.66 6.81
CA LEU A 174 -9.28 7.13 7.00
C LEU A 174 -9.67 6.33 5.76
N GLY A 175 -9.85 5.02 5.94
CA GLY A 175 -10.19 4.11 4.88
C GLY A 175 -11.55 3.46 5.07
N VAL A 176 -12.30 3.32 3.98
CA VAL A 176 -13.66 2.80 3.99
C VAL A 176 -13.87 1.79 2.87
N VAL A 177 -14.71 0.82 3.13
CA VAL A 177 -15.30 -0.09 2.15
C VAL A 177 -16.71 0.42 1.84
N PRO A 178 -17.01 0.82 0.58
CA PRO A 178 -18.26 1.52 0.26
C PRO A 178 -19.49 0.61 0.24
N TYR A 179 -19.30 -0.70 0.08
CA TYR A 179 -20.38 -1.71 0.07
C TYR A 179 -19.85 -3.07 0.52
N GLY A 180 -20.76 -4.01 0.79
CA GLY A 180 -20.44 -5.34 1.30
C GLY A 180 -19.55 -6.15 0.35
N THR A 181 -18.48 -6.71 0.90
CA THR A 181 -17.52 -7.57 0.21
C THR A 181 -16.83 -8.50 1.18
N THR A 182 -16.61 -9.75 0.78
CA THR A 182 -15.86 -10.71 1.57
C THR A 182 -14.35 -10.52 1.49
N TYR A 183 -13.87 -9.68 0.57
CA TYR A 183 -12.44 -9.40 0.39
C TYR A 183 -11.89 -8.51 1.51
N TYR A 184 -12.61 -7.43 1.85
CA TYR A 184 -12.10 -6.44 2.80
C TYR A 184 -12.63 -6.62 4.23
N SER A 185 -13.88 -6.90 4.47
CA SER A 185 -14.36 -6.74 5.84
C SER A 185 -15.45 -7.70 6.27
N LYS A 186 -15.95 -8.54 5.42
CA LYS A 186 -17.19 -9.29 5.67
C LYS A 186 -18.36 -8.40 6.12
N ALA A 187 -18.26 -7.08 5.84
CA ALA A 187 -19.32 -6.13 6.16
C ALA A 187 -20.47 -6.28 5.17
N ASP A 188 -21.70 -6.22 5.67
CA ASP A 188 -22.90 -6.31 4.83
C ASP A 188 -23.19 -5.01 4.06
N GLY A 189 -22.32 -3.99 4.18
CA GLY A 189 -22.50 -2.69 3.55
C GLY A 189 -21.29 -1.78 3.73
N PHE A 190 -21.54 -0.48 3.83
CA PHE A 190 -20.50 0.51 4.12
C PHE A 190 -19.85 0.24 5.47
N ALA A 191 -18.51 0.27 5.49
CA ALA A 191 -17.74 0.08 6.71
C ALA A 191 -16.47 0.94 6.73
N VAL A 192 -16.13 1.47 7.91
CA VAL A 192 -14.81 2.04 8.18
C VAL A 192 -13.89 0.87 8.57
N THR A 193 -12.86 0.63 7.75
CA THR A 193 -11.94 -0.49 7.96
C THR A 193 -10.53 -0.06 8.34
N ASN A 194 -10.19 1.22 8.14
CA ASN A 194 -8.88 1.75 8.47
C ASN A 194 -8.98 3.13 9.08
N VAL A 195 -8.49 3.29 10.30
CA VAL A 195 -8.21 4.59 10.93
C VAL A 195 -6.79 4.50 11.43
N SER A 196 -5.87 5.20 10.80
CA SER A 196 -4.46 5.08 11.13
C SER A 196 -3.77 6.41 11.33
N LEU A 197 -2.74 6.38 12.17
CA LEU A 197 -1.81 7.47 12.39
C LEU A 197 -0.40 6.90 12.44
N LYS A 198 0.45 7.34 11.51
CA LYS A 198 1.85 6.95 11.42
C LYS A 198 2.75 8.14 11.68
N ALA A 199 3.76 7.96 12.52
CA ALA A 199 4.86 8.90 12.70
C ALA A 199 6.14 8.30 12.15
N SER A 200 6.92 9.08 11.40
CA SER A 200 8.22 8.65 10.87
C SER A 200 9.28 9.73 11.06
N LYS A 201 10.52 9.26 11.21
CA LYS A 201 11.68 10.13 11.31
C LYS A 201 12.85 9.54 10.55
N GLU A 202 13.39 10.32 9.63
CA GLU A 202 14.56 9.98 8.83
C GLU A 202 15.84 10.39 9.55
N PHE A 203 16.87 9.56 9.44
CA PHE A 203 18.19 9.80 9.99
C PHE A 203 19.22 9.71 8.88
N ALA A 204 19.91 10.79 8.60
CA ALA A 204 21.06 10.77 7.69
C ALA A 204 22.24 10.07 8.38
N VAL A 205 22.53 8.84 7.95
CA VAL A 205 23.69 8.04 8.45
C VAL A 205 24.93 8.34 7.61
N THR A 206 24.75 8.42 6.29
CA THR A 206 25.76 8.86 5.33
C THR A 206 25.12 9.74 4.27
N ASP A 207 25.93 10.33 3.36
CA ASP A 207 25.40 11.12 2.23
C ASP A 207 24.54 10.32 1.25
N LYS A 208 24.58 8.97 1.36
CA LYS A 208 23.87 8.04 0.46
C LYS A 208 22.97 7.05 1.18
N PHE A 209 22.83 7.16 2.48
CA PHE A 209 22.01 6.21 3.25
C PHE A 209 21.28 6.96 4.35
N SER A 210 19.96 7.01 4.25
CA SER A 210 19.06 7.74 5.15
C SER A 210 17.88 6.86 5.57
N PRO A 211 18.11 5.88 6.48
CA PRO A 211 17.01 5.07 6.99
C PRO A 211 15.99 5.91 7.76
N ALA A 212 14.74 5.47 7.73
CA ALA A 212 13.68 6.06 8.52
C ALA A 212 13.12 5.05 9.53
N VAL A 213 12.99 5.44 10.78
CA VAL A 213 12.21 4.67 11.76
C VAL A 213 10.78 5.19 11.78
N PHE A 214 9.83 4.31 12.02
CA PHE A 214 8.44 4.69 12.14
C PHE A 214 7.69 3.86 13.19
N ALA A 215 6.60 4.46 13.67
CA ALA A 215 5.58 3.76 14.43
C ALA A 215 4.20 4.17 13.92
N SER A 216 3.24 3.26 13.92
CA SER A 216 1.87 3.53 13.54
C SER A 216 0.89 2.85 14.47
N VAL A 217 -0.23 3.54 14.74
CA VAL A 217 -1.41 2.95 15.34
C VAL A 217 -2.46 2.84 14.25
N THR A 218 -3.03 1.64 14.10
CA THR A 218 -4.09 1.38 13.13
C THR A 218 -5.26 0.71 13.84
N ALA A 219 -6.47 1.21 13.63
CA ALA A 219 -7.70 0.59 14.10
C ALA A 219 -8.57 0.19 12.91
N ASN A 220 -9.17 -0.99 13.00
CA ASN A 220 -10.23 -1.43 12.11
C ASN A 220 -11.55 -1.49 12.90
N PRO A 221 -12.40 -0.44 12.83
CA PRO A 221 -13.66 -0.41 13.57
C PRO A 221 -14.64 -1.50 13.17
N CYS A 222 -14.62 -1.92 11.89
CA CYS A 222 -15.47 -2.99 11.40
C CYS A 222 -15.16 -4.34 12.05
N LEU A 223 -13.86 -4.65 12.25
CA LEU A 223 -13.40 -5.87 12.89
C LEU A 223 -13.17 -5.72 14.40
N GLN A 224 -13.34 -4.50 14.95
CA GLN A 224 -13.07 -4.18 16.36
C GLN A 224 -11.63 -4.53 16.78
N THR A 225 -10.66 -4.31 15.90
CA THR A 225 -9.24 -4.58 16.13
C THR A 225 -8.42 -3.31 16.09
N ALA A 226 -7.30 -3.31 16.80
CA ALA A 226 -6.31 -2.24 16.75
C ALA A 226 -4.90 -2.81 16.86
N TYR A 227 -3.95 -2.15 16.21
CA TYR A 227 -2.57 -2.59 16.07
C TYR A 227 -1.61 -1.44 16.34
N LEU A 228 -0.51 -1.75 17.01
CA LEU A 228 0.67 -0.89 17.09
C LEU A 228 1.78 -1.56 16.26
N VAL A 229 2.27 -0.88 15.26
CA VAL A 229 3.33 -1.37 14.36
C VAL A 229 4.53 -0.46 14.49
N CYS A 230 5.72 -1.05 14.61
CA CYS A 230 6.99 -0.34 14.51
C CYS A 230 7.77 -0.90 13.32
N GLY A 231 8.58 -0.06 12.68
CA GLY A 231 9.41 -0.50 11.58
C GLY A 231 10.56 0.43 11.27
N ILE A 232 11.39 -0.04 10.37
CA ILE A 232 12.49 0.72 9.80
C ILE A 232 12.45 0.58 8.27
N THR A 233 12.53 1.71 7.58
CA THR A 233 12.72 1.77 6.13
C THR A 233 14.19 1.94 5.83
N LEU A 234 14.76 1.02 5.09
CA LEU A 234 16.11 1.08 4.54
C LEU A 234 16.05 1.65 3.13
N GLN A 235 16.73 2.76 2.88
CA GLN A 235 16.74 3.45 1.60
C GLN A 235 18.06 4.16 1.37
N PRO A 236 18.51 4.31 0.11
CA PRO A 236 19.69 5.10 -0.26
C PRO A 236 19.58 6.58 0.13
#